data_37fc7a3580ca3e15dd30af22cecd8442
#
_entry.id   37fc7a3580ca3e15dd30af22cecd8442
#
_cell.length_a   1.000
_cell.length_b   1.000
_cell.length_c   1.000
_cell.angle_alpha   90.00
_cell.angle_beta   90.00
_cell.angle_gamma   90.00
#
_symmetry.space_group_name_H-M   'P 1'
#
loop_
_entity.id
_entity.type
_entity.pdbx_description
1 polymer ?
#
loop_
_entity_poly.entity_id
_entity_poly.type
_entity_poly.pdbx_seq_one_letter_code
_entity_poly.pdbx_strand_id
1 'polypeptide(L)'
;MTFSPRRAIVTASDSGIGRATALALADAGMDVGVTWHSDEEGANGTAEEVRRRGRKAIVAQFDATDLESVPGVIRHLAEELGGLDVFVNNAGGGTGGPFLDMDIDGWRSVVGLNLDGAFVGMHTAATLMADSGEEGRIIAVTSVHGSQPRVGSAAYVASKHGLEGLVKTMAQELGAKGITVNSVAPGEIATPINDMDAEDAENTHRPGIPIPRPGKPEEIADVVAFLASPASSYVTGATWVVDGGMLQMGPQAGSHLESDAWRSAG
;
A
#
# COMPACT_ATOMS: atom_id res chain seq x y z
N MET A 1 -6.57 4.28 -27.67
CA MET A 1 -7.68 4.63 -26.73
C MET A 1 -7.02 5.20 -25.48
N THR A 2 -7.63 6.16 -24.80
CA THR A 2 -7.07 6.69 -23.55
C THR A 2 -7.42 5.71 -22.44
N PHE A 3 -6.47 5.31 -21.60
CA PHE A 3 -6.69 4.47 -20.42
C PHE A 3 -7.83 5.07 -19.55
N SER A 4 -8.79 4.25 -19.21
CA SER A 4 -9.95 4.63 -18.40
C SER A 4 -10.27 3.50 -17.43
N PRO A 5 -9.58 3.46 -16.27
CA PRO A 5 -9.72 2.36 -15.32
C PRO A 5 -11.12 2.35 -14.69
N ARG A 6 -11.68 1.15 -14.55
CA ARG A 6 -13.01 0.93 -13.98
C ARG A 6 -13.05 -0.17 -12.93
N ARG A 7 -11.99 -0.95 -12.79
CA ARG A 7 -11.95 -2.15 -11.96
C ARG A 7 -10.66 -2.17 -11.15
N ALA A 8 -10.79 -2.14 -9.85
CA ALA A 8 -9.65 -2.14 -8.94
C ALA A 8 -9.75 -3.27 -7.91
N ILE A 9 -8.63 -3.82 -7.49
CA ILE A 9 -8.52 -4.69 -6.31
C ILE A 9 -7.54 -4.04 -5.33
N VAL A 10 -7.93 -3.95 -4.06
CA VAL A 10 -7.09 -3.41 -2.98
C VAL A 10 -6.96 -4.46 -1.89
N THR A 11 -5.74 -4.90 -1.61
CA THR A 11 -5.49 -5.89 -0.54
C THR A 11 -5.48 -5.23 0.84
N ALA A 12 -5.99 -5.94 1.87
CA ALA A 12 -6.16 -5.45 3.23
C ALA A 12 -6.88 -4.09 3.27
N SER A 13 -8.09 -4.05 2.69
CA SER A 13 -8.91 -2.83 2.56
C SER A 13 -10.08 -2.79 3.53
N ASP A 14 -10.01 -3.56 4.59
CA ASP A 14 -10.90 -3.56 5.74
C ASP A 14 -10.74 -2.32 6.62
N SER A 15 -9.52 -1.71 6.67
CA SER A 15 -9.22 -0.57 7.52
C SER A 15 -8.09 0.31 6.96
N GLY A 16 -7.77 1.40 7.64
CA GLY A 16 -6.59 2.23 7.43
C GLY A 16 -6.39 2.69 5.99
N ILE A 17 -5.14 2.58 5.50
CA ILE A 17 -4.74 2.99 4.15
C ILE A 17 -5.51 2.21 3.07
N GLY A 18 -5.71 0.91 3.28
CA GLY A 18 -6.42 0.06 2.33
C GLY A 18 -7.87 0.51 2.14
N ARG A 19 -8.59 0.77 3.24
CA ARG A 19 -9.96 1.30 3.20
C ARG A 19 -10.02 2.66 2.51
N ALA A 20 -9.18 3.61 2.92
CA ALA A 20 -9.12 4.93 2.30
C ALA A 20 -8.83 4.84 0.79
N THR A 21 -7.91 3.96 0.39
CA THR A 21 -7.59 3.68 -1.02
C THR A 21 -8.79 3.13 -1.78
N ALA A 22 -9.50 2.14 -1.22
CA ALA A 22 -10.70 1.58 -1.85
C ALA A 22 -11.77 2.65 -2.11
N LEU A 23 -11.95 3.56 -1.14
CA LEU A 23 -12.91 4.67 -1.25
C LEU A 23 -12.48 5.71 -2.29
N ALA A 24 -11.19 6.09 -2.31
CA ALA A 24 -10.67 7.04 -3.30
C ALA A 24 -10.76 6.50 -4.74
N LEU A 25 -10.52 5.19 -4.95
CA LEU A 25 -10.70 4.56 -6.25
C LEU A 25 -12.18 4.48 -6.65
N ALA A 26 -13.09 4.27 -5.70
CA ALA A 26 -14.53 4.32 -5.94
C ALA A 26 -14.99 5.75 -6.32
N ASP A 27 -14.48 6.78 -5.66
CA ASP A 27 -14.74 8.20 -6.02
C ASP A 27 -14.18 8.54 -7.41
N ALA A 28 -13.08 7.89 -7.82
CA ALA A 28 -12.53 7.97 -9.17
C ALA A 28 -13.34 7.16 -10.22
N GLY A 29 -14.42 6.50 -9.83
CA GLY A 29 -15.35 5.82 -10.73
C GLY A 29 -15.07 4.33 -10.94
N MET A 30 -14.27 3.69 -10.09
CA MET A 30 -13.93 2.26 -10.20
C MET A 30 -14.82 1.38 -9.34
N ASP A 31 -15.13 0.20 -9.82
CA ASP A 31 -15.65 -0.91 -9.04
C ASP A 31 -14.50 -1.56 -8.27
N VAL A 32 -14.73 -1.97 -7.03
CA VAL A 32 -13.62 -2.33 -6.13
C VAL A 32 -13.77 -3.73 -5.55
N GLY A 33 -12.73 -4.54 -5.69
CA GLY A 33 -12.51 -5.75 -4.90
C GLY A 33 -11.89 -5.37 -3.55
N VAL A 34 -12.63 -5.59 -2.49
CA VAL A 34 -12.24 -5.32 -1.10
C VAL A 34 -11.78 -6.61 -0.47
N THR A 35 -10.63 -6.61 0.20
CA THR A 35 -10.17 -7.82 0.88
C THR A 35 -9.85 -7.59 2.36
N TRP A 36 -9.94 -8.66 3.12
CA TRP A 36 -9.68 -8.71 4.55
C TRP A 36 -8.95 -10.02 4.93
N HIS A 37 -8.23 -9.99 6.04
CA HIS A 37 -7.63 -11.19 6.62
C HIS A 37 -8.41 -11.66 7.85
N SER A 38 -8.62 -10.78 8.82
CA SER A 38 -9.26 -11.07 10.11
C SER A 38 -10.46 -10.18 10.45
N ASP A 39 -10.64 -9.05 9.76
CA ASP A 39 -11.74 -8.10 10.02
C ASP A 39 -12.74 -8.10 8.85
N GLU A 40 -13.64 -9.09 8.84
CA GLU A 40 -14.71 -9.17 7.85
C GLU A 40 -15.72 -8.03 7.98
N GLU A 41 -16.01 -7.57 9.20
CA GLU A 41 -16.95 -6.48 9.44
C GLU A 41 -16.42 -5.16 8.86
N GLY A 42 -15.16 -4.85 9.07
CA GLY A 42 -14.50 -3.69 8.49
C GLY A 42 -14.51 -3.72 6.96
N ALA A 43 -14.25 -4.89 6.36
CA ALA A 43 -14.32 -5.05 4.90
C ALA A 43 -15.74 -4.86 4.36
N ASN A 44 -16.74 -5.41 5.03
CA ASN A 44 -18.14 -5.20 4.65
C ASN A 44 -18.54 -3.72 4.78
N GLY A 45 -18.09 -3.04 5.84
CA GLY A 45 -18.26 -1.59 6.01
C GLY A 45 -17.64 -0.79 4.86
N THR A 46 -16.41 -1.13 4.46
CA THR A 46 -15.76 -0.53 3.29
C THR A 46 -16.55 -0.77 2.01
N ALA A 47 -17.00 -2.00 1.78
CA ALA A 47 -17.80 -2.35 0.61
C ALA A 47 -19.14 -1.61 0.54
N GLU A 48 -19.80 -1.40 1.68
CA GLU A 48 -21.03 -0.60 1.73
C GLU A 48 -20.76 0.86 1.35
N GLU A 49 -19.66 1.42 1.78
CA GLU A 49 -19.29 2.79 1.41
C GLU A 49 -18.93 2.94 -0.05
N VAL A 50 -18.27 1.93 -0.66
CA VAL A 50 -18.06 1.86 -2.11
C VAL A 50 -19.41 1.84 -2.85
N ARG A 51 -20.36 1.03 -2.37
CA ARG A 51 -21.71 0.95 -2.97
C ARG A 51 -22.50 2.25 -2.83
N ARG A 52 -22.36 2.98 -1.72
CA ARG A 52 -22.96 4.32 -1.53
C ARG A 52 -22.44 5.35 -2.55
N ARG A 53 -21.24 5.16 -3.08
CA ARG A 53 -20.65 5.93 -4.17
C ARG A 53 -21.13 5.50 -5.57
N GLY A 54 -22.10 4.58 -5.62
CA GLY A 54 -22.66 4.06 -6.87
C GLY A 54 -21.75 3.07 -7.59
N ARG A 55 -20.78 2.48 -6.89
CA ARG A 55 -19.84 1.52 -7.48
C ARG A 55 -20.12 0.10 -6.98
N LYS A 56 -19.75 -0.91 -7.80
CA LYS A 56 -19.79 -2.31 -7.38
C LYS A 56 -18.67 -2.59 -6.37
N ALA A 57 -18.97 -3.37 -5.32
CA ALA A 57 -17.98 -3.86 -4.39
C ALA A 57 -18.12 -5.36 -4.20
N ILE A 58 -17.05 -6.10 -4.36
CA ILE A 58 -16.92 -7.53 -4.08
C ILE A 58 -15.99 -7.69 -2.89
N VAL A 59 -16.38 -8.53 -1.92
CA VAL A 59 -15.59 -8.78 -0.71
C VAL A 59 -15.07 -10.21 -0.73
N ALA A 60 -13.79 -10.39 -0.42
CA ALA A 60 -13.19 -11.71 -0.29
C ALA A 60 -12.17 -11.76 0.84
N GLN A 61 -12.08 -12.90 1.54
CA GLN A 61 -10.99 -13.15 2.47
C GLN A 61 -9.69 -13.36 1.70
N PHE A 62 -8.60 -12.79 2.22
CA PHE A 62 -7.29 -12.80 1.59
C PHE A 62 -6.20 -12.94 2.65
N ASP A 63 -5.56 -14.08 2.70
CA ASP A 63 -4.36 -14.29 3.49
C ASP A 63 -3.13 -14.22 2.58
N ALA A 64 -2.37 -13.13 2.69
CA ALA A 64 -1.16 -12.95 1.89
C ALA A 64 -0.05 -13.98 2.20
N THR A 65 -0.14 -14.71 3.31
CA THR A 65 0.81 -15.76 3.66
C THR A 65 0.45 -17.13 3.09
N ASP A 66 -0.80 -17.33 2.66
CA ASP A 66 -1.23 -18.51 1.92
C ASP A 66 -0.99 -18.34 0.42
N LEU A 67 0.26 -18.54 0.01
CA LEU A 67 0.73 -18.32 -1.36
C LEU A 67 -0.02 -19.18 -2.40
N GLU A 68 -0.62 -20.29 -2.00
CA GLU A 68 -1.39 -21.18 -2.89
C GLU A 68 -2.78 -20.61 -3.18
N SER A 69 -3.43 -19.99 -2.21
CA SER A 69 -4.77 -19.43 -2.34
C SER A 69 -4.78 -18.04 -3.01
N VAL A 70 -3.74 -17.22 -2.79
CA VAL A 70 -3.66 -15.84 -3.29
C VAL A 70 -4.04 -15.69 -4.77
N PRO A 71 -3.52 -16.51 -5.72
CA PRO A 71 -3.90 -16.36 -7.12
C PRO A 71 -5.38 -16.64 -7.38
N GLY A 72 -5.98 -17.58 -6.65
CA GLY A 72 -7.40 -17.93 -6.76
C GLY A 72 -8.29 -16.77 -6.34
N VAL A 73 -7.99 -16.14 -5.22
CA VAL A 73 -8.77 -15.00 -4.70
C VAL A 73 -8.71 -13.81 -5.66
N ILE A 74 -7.53 -13.47 -6.18
CA ILE A 74 -7.37 -12.33 -7.11
C ILE A 74 -8.11 -12.60 -8.43
N ARG A 75 -8.03 -13.82 -8.98
CA ARG A 75 -8.75 -14.20 -10.20
C ARG A 75 -10.27 -14.14 -9.99
N HIS A 76 -10.76 -14.67 -8.87
CA HIS A 76 -12.17 -14.60 -8.52
C HIS A 76 -12.68 -13.15 -8.46
N LEU A 77 -11.96 -12.27 -7.74
CA LEU A 77 -12.32 -10.85 -7.67
C LEU A 77 -12.30 -10.17 -9.04
N ALA A 78 -11.28 -10.44 -9.86
CA ALA A 78 -11.20 -9.89 -11.21
C ALA A 78 -12.34 -10.40 -12.11
N GLU A 79 -12.70 -11.67 -12.04
CA GLU A 79 -13.82 -12.27 -12.78
C GLU A 79 -15.15 -11.61 -12.38
N GLU A 80 -15.41 -11.50 -11.10
CA GLU A 80 -16.60 -10.85 -10.57
C GLU A 80 -16.70 -9.36 -10.95
N LEU A 81 -15.58 -8.66 -11.04
CA LEU A 81 -15.51 -7.26 -11.49
C LEU A 81 -15.62 -7.13 -13.02
N GLY A 82 -15.44 -8.22 -13.76
CA GLY A 82 -15.39 -8.25 -15.23
C GLY A 82 -14.04 -7.82 -15.82
N GLY A 83 -12.95 -7.97 -15.06
CA GLY A 83 -11.56 -7.71 -15.42
C GLY A 83 -10.78 -6.98 -14.31
N LEU A 84 -9.55 -6.53 -14.62
CA LEU A 84 -8.68 -5.85 -13.65
C LEU A 84 -7.86 -4.75 -14.34
N ASP A 85 -8.06 -3.50 -13.94
CA ASP A 85 -7.33 -2.33 -14.46
C ASP A 85 -6.30 -1.81 -13.46
N VAL A 86 -6.61 -1.92 -12.15
CA VAL A 86 -5.77 -1.41 -11.06
C VAL A 86 -5.63 -2.46 -9.98
N PHE A 87 -4.40 -2.75 -9.58
CA PHE A 87 -4.11 -3.61 -8.43
C PHE A 87 -3.27 -2.84 -7.41
N VAL A 88 -3.78 -2.76 -6.18
CA VAL A 88 -3.07 -2.12 -5.06
C VAL A 88 -2.68 -3.18 -4.05
N ASN A 89 -1.38 -3.47 -3.96
CA ASN A 89 -0.83 -4.33 -2.93
C ASN A 89 -0.59 -3.50 -1.67
N ASN A 90 -1.57 -3.50 -0.77
CA ASN A 90 -1.50 -2.79 0.51
C ASN A 90 -1.29 -3.76 1.70
N ALA A 91 -1.65 -5.03 1.56
CA ALA A 91 -1.43 -6.02 2.61
C ALA A 91 0.04 -6.03 3.07
N GLY A 92 0.24 -5.92 4.37
CA GLY A 92 1.55 -5.90 4.97
C GLY A 92 1.49 -5.52 6.45
N GLY A 93 2.56 -5.84 7.15
CA GLY A 93 2.68 -5.58 8.57
C GLY A 93 3.99 -6.16 9.10
N GLY A 94 4.15 -6.17 10.39
CA GLY A 94 5.30 -6.83 10.99
C GLY A 94 5.47 -6.49 12.46
N THR A 95 5.99 -7.44 13.20
CA THR A 95 6.45 -7.25 14.58
C THR A 95 7.91 -6.85 14.57
N GLY A 96 8.31 -5.99 15.48
CA GLY A 96 9.69 -5.60 15.69
C GLY A 96 10.29 -6.23 16.95
N GLY A 97 11.60 -6.16 17.08
CA GLY A 97 12.35 -6.61 18.24
C GLY A 97 13.84 -6.47 18.00
N PRO A 98 14.69 -6.62 19.06
CA PRO A 98 16.14 -6.57 18.91
C PRO A 98 16.64 -7.60 17.90
N PHE A 99 17.62 -7.21 17.09
CA PHE A 99 18.13 -8.08 16.02
C PHE A 99 18.64 -9.44 16.54
N LEU A 100 19.27 -9.45 17.71
CA LEU A 100 19.82 -10.67 18.30
C LEU A 100 18.75 -11.62 18.85
N ASP A 101 17.54 -11.14 19.09
CA ASP A 101 16.42 -11.93 19.60
C ASP A 101 15.49 -12.43 18.49
N MET A 102 15.75 -12.02 17.24
CA MET A 102 14.95 -12.42 16.08
C MET A 102 15.26 -13.87 15.69
N ASP A 103 14.27 -14.73 15.76
CA ASP A 103 14.37 -16.11 15.26
C ASP A 103 14.02 -16.20 13.76
N ILE A 104 14.26 -17.37 13.20
CA ILE A 104 14.01 -17.59 11.76
C ILE A 104 12.52 -17.62 11.42
N ASP A 105 11.67 -18.02 12.35
CA ASP A 105 10.23 -18.10 12.09
C ASP A 105 9.60 -16.71 12.11
N GLY A 106 9.99 -15.84 13.02
CA GLY A 106 9.62 -14.41 13.00
C GLY A 106 10.11 -13.71 11.74
N TRP A 107 11.35 -13.98 11.31
CA TRP A 107 11.87 -13.48 10.04
C TRP A 107 10.99 -13.93 8.86
N ARG A 108 10.75 -15.24 8.74
CA ARG A 108 9.95 -15.81 7.64
C ARG A 108 8.52 -15.31 7.61
N SER A 109 7.90 -15.17 8.78
CA SER A 109 6.54 -14.62 8.89
C SER A 109 6.44 -13.22 8.28
N VAL A 110 7.36 -12.32 8.63
CA VAL A 110 7.34 -10.95 8.13
C VAL A 110 7.70 -10.88 6.64
N VAL A 111 8.72 -11.62 6.21
CA VAL A 111 9.12 -11.67 4.78
C VAL A 111 8.04 -12.34 3.95
N GLY A 112 7.45 -13.43 4.42
CA GLY A 112 6.35 -14.13 3.77
C GLY A 112 5.16 -13.21 3.52
N LEU A 113 4.74 -12.45 4.53
CA LEU A 113 3.64 -11.50 4.40
C LEU A 113 3.97 -10.34 3.42
N ASN A 114 5.10 -9.66 3.65
CA ASN A 114 5.37 -8.38 2.98
C ASN A 114 6.02 -8.51 1.60
N LEU A 115 6.72 -9.62 1.32
CA LEU A 115 7.46 -9.80 0.07
C LEU A 115 6.94 -10.97 -0.75
N ASP A 116 6.85 -12.18 -0.17
CA ASP A 116 6.43 -13.35 -0.94
C ASP A 116 4.95 -13.23 -1.35
N GLY A 117 4.05 -12.87 -0.41
CA GLY A 117 2.65 -12.63 -0.68
C GLY A 117 2.42 -11.47 -1.65
N ALA A 118 3.19 -10.38 -1.50
CA ALA A 118 3.16 -9.26 -2.43
C ALA A 118 3.61 -9.69 -3.84
N PHE A 119 4.67 -10.48 -3.95
CA PHE A 119 5.13 -11.02 -5.23
C PHE A 119 4.03 -11.84 -5.90
N VAL A 120 3.43 -12.80 -5.21
CA VAL A 120 2.40 -13.68 -5.78
C VAL A 120 1.17 -12.87 -6.20
N GLY A 121 0.75 -11.91 -5.37
CA GLY A 121 -0.38 -11.03 -5.67
C GLY A 121 -0.14 -10.15 -6.89
N MET A 122 0.97 -9.43 -6.92
CA MET A 122 1.33 -8.55 -8.04
C MET A 122 1.62 -9.33 -9.33
N HIS A 123 2.24 -10.51 -9.24
CA HIS A 123 2.46 -11.39 -10.37
C HIS A 123 1.15 -11.88 -10.99
N THR A 124 0.19 -12.28 -10.15
CA THR A 124 -1.14 -12.70 -10.61
C THR A 124 -1.88 -11.55 -11.30
N ALA A 125 -1.87 -10.36 -10.71
CA ALA A 125 -2.48 -9.17 -11.30
C ALA A 125 -1.83 -8.79 -12.62
N ALA A 126 -0.49 -8.78 -12.69
CA ALA A 126 0.28 -8.50 -13.91
C ALA A 126 -0.05 -9.50 -15.02
N THR A 127 -0.20 -10.78 -14.69
CA THR A 127 -0.57 -11.83 -15.67
C THR A 127 -1.97 -11.55 -16.22
N LEU A 128 -2.95 -11.27 -15.36
CA LEU A 128 -4.31 -10.96 -15.80
C LEU A 128 -4.36 -9.72 -16.72
N MET A 129 -3.65 -8.65 -16.36
CA MET A 129 -3.55 -7.44 -17.16
C MET A 129 -2.85 -7.71 -18.51
N ALA A 130 -1.75 -8.47 -18.50
CA ALA A 130 -1.00 -8.79 -19.72
C ALA A 130 -1.83 -9.68 -20.67
N ASP A 131 -2.58 -10.65 -20.14
CA ASP A 131 -3.40 -11.56 -20.93
C ASP A 131 -4.63 -10.85 -21.53
N SER A 132 -5.16 -9.83 -20.87
CA SER A 132 -6.24 -9.01 -21.42
C SER A 132 -5.80 -8.13 -22.60
N GLY A 133 -4.52 -7.79 -22.68
CA GLY A 133 -3.97 -6.85 -23.64
C GLY A 133 -4.37 -5.39 -23.39
N GLU A 134 -5.01 -5.10 -22.26
CA GLU A 134 -5.39 -3.75 -21.83
C GLU A 134 -4.26 -3.10 -20.99
N GLU A 135 -4.25 -1.77 -20.93
CA GLU A 135 -3.34 -1.05 -20.03
C GLU A 135 -3.67 -1.34 -18.56
N GLY A 136 -2.67 -1.33 -17.68
CA GLY A 136 -2.84 -1.60 -16.26
C GLY A 136 -2.02 -0.71 -15.34
N ARG A 137 -2.40 -0.70 -14.07
CA ARG A 137 -1.70 -0.01 -12.98
C ARG A 137 -1.51 -0.95 -11.81
N ILE A 138 -0.26 -1.15 -11.40
CA ILE A 138 0.09 -1.91 -10.19
C ILE A 138 0.77 -0.94 -9.23
N ILE A 139 0.25 -0.84 -8.01
CA ILE A 139 0.75 0.06 -6.99
C ILE A 139 1.03 -0.73 -5.71
N ALA A 140 2.26 -0.68 -5.22
CA ALA A 140 2.65 -1.30 -3.96
C ALA A 140 2.73 -0.26 -2.84
N VAL A 141 2.06 -0.50 -1.72
CA VAL A 141 2.25 0.28 -0.49
C VAL A 141 3.48 -0.28 0.23
N THR A 142 4.59 0.46 0.12
CA THR A 142 5.87 0.09 0.75
C THR A 142 6.00 0.74 2.13
N SER A 143 7.01 1.54 2.36
CA SER A 143 7.24 2.31 3.59
C SER A 143 8.45 3.22 3.38
N VAL A 144 8.58 4.30 4.15
CA VAL A 144 9.86 5.01 4.32
C VAL A 144 10.99 4.06 4.73
N HIS A 145 10.65 2.95 5.37
CA HIS A 145 11.59 1.89 5.76
C HIS A 145 11.98 0.96 4.60
N GLY A 146 11.49 1.18 3.39
CA GLY A 146 12.06 0.64 2.15
C GLY A 146 13.33 1.36 1.70
N SER A 147 13.59 2.56 2.21
CA SER A 147 14.79 3.37 1.90
C SER A 147 15.64 3.64 3.13
N GLN A 148 15.04 3.90 4.28
CA GLN A 148 15.75 4.18 5.53
C GLN A 148 15.47 3.11 6.59
N PRO A 149 16.52 2.45 7.13
CA PRO A 149 16.33 1.40 8.12
C PRO A 149 15.84 1.96 9.46
N ARG A 150 15.20 1.09 10.25
CA ARG A 150 14.76 1.35 11.61
C ARG A 150 15.31 0.27 12.53
N VAL A 151 15.82 0.67 13.68
CA VAL A 151 16.23 -0.26 14.75
C VAL A 151 15.05 -1.12 15.17
N GLY A 152 15.28 -2.40 15.40
CA GLY A 152 14.25 -3.34 15.83
C GLY A 152 13.31 -3.83 14.72
N SER A 153 13.58 -3.55 13.45
CA SER A 153 12.66 -3.88 12.35
C SER A 153 13.35 -4.59 11.18
N ALA A 154 14.34 -5.45 11.45
CA ALA A 154 15.21 -6.02 10.41
C ALA A 154 14.44 -6.75 9.30
N ALA A 155 13.52 -7.66 9.62
CA ALA A 155 12.74 -8.40 8.63
C ALA A 155 11.81 -7.48 7.83
N TYR A 156 11.16 -6.53 8.50
CA TYR A 156 10.29 -5.55 7.84
C TYR A 156 11.08 -4.66 6.89
N VAL A 157 12.19 -4.09 7.35
CA VAL A 157 13.09 -3.26 6.52
C VAL A 157 13.57 -4.04 5.30
N ALA A 158 14.07 -5.26 5.49
CA ALA A 158 14.54 -6.11 4.39
C ALA A 158 13.41 -6.39 3.38
N SER A 159 12.20 -6.72 3.86
CA SER A 159 11.06 -7.01 2.98
C SER A 159 10.63 -5.78 2.19
N LYS A 160 10.59 -4.59 2.80
CA LYS A 160 10.19 -3.35 2.11
C LYS A 160 11.24 -2.86 1.11
N HIS A 161 12.54 -3.03 1.39
CA HIS A 161 13.61 -2.81 0.41
C HIS A 161 13.49 -3.79 -0.78
N GLY A 162 13.23 -5.08 -0.48
CA GLY A 162 12.99 -6.09 -1.52
C GLY A 162 11.80 -5.76 -2.41
N LEU A 163 10.70 -5.31 -1.81
CA LEU A 163 9.49 -4.93 -2.52
C LEU A 163 9.72 -3.74 -3.47
N GLU A 164 10.49 -2.72 -3.06
CA GLU A 164 10.87 -1.62 -3.97
C GLU A 164 11.76 -2.09 -5.12
N GLY A 165 12.65 -3.04 -4.86
CA GLY A 165 13.44 -3.68 -5.92
C GLY A 165 12.55 -4.42 -6.93
N LEU A 166 11.57 -5.18 -6.43
CA LEU A 166 10.60 -5.90 -7.26
C LEU A 166 9.77 -4.94 -8.12
N VAL A 167 9.26 -3.85 -7.57
CA VAL A 167 8.52 -2.80 -8.30
C VAL A 167 9.32 -2.26 -9.48
N LYS A 168 10.61 -1.96 -9.27
CA LYS A 168 11.50 -1.45 -10.32
C LYS A 168 11.72 -2.46 -11.45
N THR A 169 11.91 -3.73 -11.10
CA THR A 169 12.08 -4.81 -12.09
C THR A 169 10.79 -5.01 -12.89
N MET A 170 9.64 -5.10 -12.23
CA MET A 170 8.35 -5.24 -12.90
C MET A 170 8.06 -4.05 -13.84
N ALA A 171 8.41 -2.83 -13.43
CA ALA A 171 8.24 -1.63 -14.26
C ALA A 171 9.02 -1.73 -15.58
N GLN A 172 10.25 -2.27 -15.55
CA GLN A 172 11.05 -2.47 -16.74
C GLN A 172 10.46 -3.52 -17.68
N GLU A 173 9.96 -4.62 -17.12
CA GLU A 173 9.47 -5.76 -17.92
C GLU A 173 8.05 -5.54 -18.46
N LEU A 174 7.21 -4.78 -17.76
CA LEU A 174 5.80 -4.63 -18.07
C LEU A 174 5.46 -3.34 -18.83
N GLY A 175 6.38 -2.38 -18.85
CA GLY A 175 6.14 -1.08 -19.51
C GLY A 175 5.74 -1.19 -20.97
N ALA A 176 6.38 -2.08 -21.74
CA ALA A 176 6.04 -2.33 -23.14
C ALA A 176 4.64 -2.96 -23.35
N LYS A 177 4.03 -3.47 -22.27
CA LYS A 177 2.65 -3.99 -22.26
C LYS A 177 1.61 -2.93 -21.84
N GLY A 178 2.04 -1.68 -21.63
CA GLY A 178 1.14 -0.61 -21.15
C GLY A 178 0.82 -0.69 -19.65
N ILE A 179 1.53 -1.53 -18.89
CA ILE A 179 1.33 -1.69 -17.45
C ILE A 179 2.38 -0.87 -16.71
N THR A 180 1.95 0.12 -15.91
CA THR A 180 2.86 0.84 -15.02
C THR A 180 2.90 0.19 -13.64
N VAL A 181 4.08 0.18 -13.03
CA VAL A 181 4.29 -0.38 -11.69
C VAL A 181 5.02 0.64 -10.83
N ASN A 182 4.39 1.08 -9.75
CA ASN A 182 4.93 2.10 -8.85
C ASN A 182 4.75 1.71 -7.39
N SER A 183 5.44 2.40 -6.50
CA SER A 183 5.21 2.27 -5.07
C SER A 183 4.88 3.61 -4.42
N VAL A 184 4.09 3.55 -3.36
CA VAL A 184 3.89 4.63 -2.40
C VAL A 184 4.56 4.21 -1.10
N ALA A 185 5.38 5.09 -0.53
CA ALA A 185 6.15 4.86 0.69
C ALA A 185 5.64 5.79 1.81
N PRO A 186 4.66 5.32 2.62
CA PRO A 186 4.14 6.10 3.74
C PRO A 186 5.19 6.29 4.84
N GLY A 187 5.13 7.45 5.51
CA GLY A 187 5.73 7.67 6.81
C GLY A 187 4.87 7.12 7.95
N GLU A 188 4.82 7.85 9.08
CA GLU A 188 3.90 7.53 10.17
C GLU A 188 2.49 7.98 9.78
N ILE A 189 1.55 7.03 9.69
CA ILE A 189 0.15 7.28 9.33
C ILE A 189 -0.74 6.87 10.48
N ALA A 190 -1.73 7.69 10.81
CA ALA A 190 -2.73 7.40 11.82
C ALA A 190 -3.67 6.30 11.33
N THR A 191 -3.44 5.08 11.80
CA THR A 191 -4.16 3.87 11.43
C THR A 191 -4.26 2.93 12.62
N PRO A 192 -5.24 2.01 12.64
CA PRO A 192 -5.37 1.04 13.73
C PRO A 192 -4.10 0.20 13.98
N ILE A 193 -3.31 -0.08 12.95
CA ILE A 193 -2.03 -0.83 13.10
C ILE A 193 -0.99 -0.05 13.91
N ASN A 194 -1.16 1.28 14.03
CA ASN A 194 -0.32 2.17 14.82
C ASN A 194 -1.02 2.63 16.11
N ASP A 195 -2.12 1.96 16.50
CA ASP A 195 -2.95 2.31 17.65
C ASP A 195 -3.46 3.78 17.59
N MET A 196 -3.76 4.28 16.38
CA MET A 196 -4.23 5.63 16.11
C MET A 196 -5.46 5.63 15.21
N ASP A 197 -6.30 6.64 15.35
CA ASP A 197 -7.39 6.94 14.44
C ASP A 197 -7.18 8.27 13.68
N ALA A 198 -8.16 8.66 12.86
CA ALA A 198 -8.05 9.87 12.04
C ALA A 198 -8.03 11.16 12.89
N GLU A 199 -8.62 11.17 14.09
CA GLU A 199 -8.60 12.33 15.00
C GLU A 199 -7.21 12.47 15.63
N ASP A 200 -6.54 11.35 15.91
CA ASP A 200 -5.16 11.35 16.42
C ASP A 200 -4.18 12.02 15.46
N ALA A 201 -4.42 11.93 14.15
CA ALA A 201 -3.58 12.61 13.16
C ALA A 201 -3.53 14.14 13.36
N GLU A 202 -4.62 14.74 13.79
CA GLU A 202 -4.70 16.21 14.03
C GLU A 202 -4.20 16.61 15.42
N ASN A 203 -4.37 15.74 16.40
CA ASN A 203 -4.11 16.02 17.80
C ASN A 203 -2.71 15.60 18.28
N THR A 204 -2.00 14.78 17.47
CA THR A 204 -0.68 14.27 17.83
C THR A 204 0.42 15.13 17.22
N HIS A 205 1.21 15.79 18.07
CA HIS A 205 2.38 16.55 17.63
C HIS A 205 3.61 15.65 17.46
N ARG A 206 4.31 15.79 16.33
CA ARG A 206 5.54 15.03 15.99
C ARG A 206 6.70 16.00 15.71
N PRO A 207 7.51 16.37 16.71
CA PRO A 207 8.61 17.31 16.53
C PRO A 207 9.62 16.91 15.45
N GLY A 208 9.84 15.60 15.27
CA GLY A 208 10.81 15.05 14.31
C GLY A 208 10.29 14.95 12.87
N ILE A 209 9.11 15.46 12.56
CA ILE A 209 8.54 15.45 11.20
C ILE A 209 8.32 16.90 10.76
N PRO A 210 8.78 17.31 9.55
CA PRO A 210 8.57 18.68 9.05
C PRO A 210 7.11 19.14 9.04
N ILE A 211 6.18 18.30 8.57
CA ILE A 211 4.74 18.47 8.82
C ILE A 211 4.44 17.78 10.15
N PRO A 212 4.31 18.50 11.28
CA PRO A 212 4.55 17.97 12.62
C PRO A 212 3.38 17.13 13.16
N ARG A 213 2.91 16.19 12.38
CA ARG A 213 1.84 15.26 12.74
C ARG A 213 1.99 13.93 11.98
N PRO A 214 1.34 12.86 12.41
CA PRO A 214 1.09 11.69 11.57
C PRO A 214 0.28 12.08 10.32
N GLY A 215 0.51 11.40 9.21
CA GLY A 215 -0.33 11.53 8.03
C GLY A 215 -1.71 10.85 8.23
N LYS A 216 -2.70 11.23 7.43
CA LYS A 216 -3.99 10.56 7.36
C LYS A 216 -3.97 9.47 6.28
N PRO A 217 -4.73 8.37 6.43
CA PRO A 217 -4.88 7.35 5.39
C PRO A 217 -5.27 7.93 4.03
N GLU A 218 -6.13 8.96 4.01
CA GLU A 218 -6.59 9.64 2.81
C GLU A 218 -5.45 10.31 2.04
N GLU A 219 -4.44 10.84 2.74
CA GLU A 219 -3.28 11.48 2.10
C GLU A 219 -2.42 10.46 1.32
N ILE A 220 -2.42 9.19 1.74
CA ILE A 220 -1.81 8.10 0.97
C ILE A 220 -2.71 7.69 -0.18
N ALA A 221 -4.02 7.56 0.08
CA ALA A 221 -5.01 7.15 -0.92
C ALA A 221 -5.08 8.11 -2.11
N ASP A 222 -4.93 9.41 -1.90
CA ASP A 222 -4.91 10.42 -2.96
C ASP A 222 -3.73 10.21 -3.92
N VAL A 223 -2.55 9.87 -3.40
CA VAL A 223 -1.38 9.55 -4.23
C VAL A 223 -1.60 8.24 -4.99
N VAL A 224 -2.19 7.23 -4.34
CA VAL A 224 -2.55 5.97 -5.02
C VAL A 224 -3.56 6.22 -6.12
N ALA A 225 -4.60 7.02 -5.89
CA ALA A 225 -5.60 7.37 -6.89
C ALA A 225 -4.98 8.14 -8.08
N PHE A 226 -4.04 9.05 -7.84
CA PHE A 226 -3.26 9.68 -8.92
C PHE A 226 -2.49 8.63 -9.74
N LEU A 227 -1.77 7.71 -9.10
CA LEU A 227 -1.00 6.67 -9.79
C LEU A 227 -1.90 5.67 -10.53
N ALA A 228 -3.12 5.46 -10.06
CA ALA A 228 -4.15 4.65 -10.73
C ALA A 228 -4.77 5.34 -11.94
N SER A 229 -4.62 6.65 -12.09
CA SER A 229 -5.29 7.46 -13.10
C SER A 229 -4.54 7.51 -14.43
N PRO A 230 -5.19 8.00 -15.50
CA PRO A 230 -4.52 8.31 -16.78
C PRO A 230 -3.45 9.38 -16.67
N ALA A 231 -3.55 10.29 -15.68
CA ALA A 231 -2.62 11.40 -15.49
C ALA A 231 -1.19 10.94 -15.16
N SER A 232 -1.02 9.71 -14.68
CA SER A 232 0.27 9.10 -14.36
C SER A 232 0.84 8.19 -15.47
N SER A 233 0.35 8.29 -16.69
CA SER A 233 0.66 7.36 -17.80
C SER A 233 2.15 7.22 -18.14
N TYR A 234 2.98 8.20 -17.76
CA TYR A 234 4.44 8.17 -17.96
C TYR A 234 5.23 7.98 -16.66
N VAL A 235 4.54 7.54 -15.59
CA VAL A 235 5.14 7.27 -14.28
C VAL A 235 5.21 5.75 -14.09
N THR A 236 6.42 5.19 -14.10
CA THR A 236 6.65 3.77 -13.80
C THR A 236 8.02 3.57 -13.12
N GLY A 237 8.13 2.60 -12.22
CA GLY A 237 9.33 2.32 -11.44
C GLY A 237 9.64 3.36 -10.34
N ALA A 238 8.72 4.28 -10.07
CA ALA A 238 8.91 5.33 -9.09
C ALA A 238 8.45 4.91 -7.70
N THR A 239 9.17 5.38 -6.68
CA THR A 239 8.73 5.33 -5.28
C THR A 239 8.31 6.73 -4.85
N TRP A 240 7.03 6.89 -4.50
CA TRP A 240 6.44 8.15 -4.05
C TRP A 240 6.41 8.18 -2.53
N VAL A 241 7.30 8.97 -1.95
CA VAL A 241 7.38 9.14 -0.49
C VAL A 241 6.28 10.11 -0.04
N VAL A 242 5.46 9.66 0.93
CA VAL A 242 4.38 10.43 1.52
C VAL A 242 4.52 10.34 3.04
N ASP A 243 5.36 11.19 3.61
CA ASP A 243 5.89 11.04 4.97
C ASP A 243 5.96 12.36 5.77
N GLY A 244 5.34 13.43 5.28
CA GLY A 244 5.43 14.74 5.91
C GLY A 244 6.84 15.34 5.93
N GLY A 245 7.77 14.81 5.12
CA GLY A 245 9.16 15.21 5.06
C GLY A 245 10.08 14.47 6.04
N MET A 246 9.60 13.40 6.67
CA MET A 246 10.35 12.63 7.67
C MET A 246 11.72 12.16 7.16
N LEU A 247 11.82 11.64 5.94
CA LEU A 247 13.08 11.18 5.37
C LEU A 247 14.10 12.31 5.13
N GLN A 248 13.64 13.56 5.01
CA GLN A 248 14.52 14.71 4.77
C GLN A 248 15.25 15.16 6.04
N MET A 249 14.85 14.68 7.20
CA MET A 249 15.46 15.01 8.48
C MET A 249 16.81 14.30 8.71
N GLY A 250 17.15 13.31 7.90
CA GLY A 250 18.40 12.57 8.04
C GLY A 250 18.51 11.88 9.41
N PRO A 251 19.68 11.97 10.10
CA PRO A 251 19.87 11.38 11.42
C PRO A 251 18.95 11.95 12.51
N GLN A 252 18.33 13.09 12.25
CA GLN A 252 17.38 13.74 13.17
C GLN A 252 15.93 13.27 12.93
N ALA A 253 15.71 12.36 11.96
CA ALA A 253 14.40 11.90 11.61
C ALA A 253 13.71 11.12 12.73
N GLY A 254 12.42 11.34 12.82
CA GLY A 254 11.49 10.49 13.54
C GLY A 254 11.19 10.88 14.98
N SER A 255 10.58 9.94 15.67
CA SER A 255 9.99 10.10 17.00
C SER A 255 10.99 10.35 18.16
N HIS A 256 12.27 10.52 17.88
CA HIS A 256 13.30 10.74 18.90
C HIS A 256 13.54 12.21 19.24
N LEU A 257 12.99 13.13 18.46
CA LEU A 257 13.08 14.55 18.80
C LEU A 257 11.95 14.92 19.77
N GLU A 258 12.36 15.44 20.92
CA GLU A 258 11.44 15.82 22.00
C GLU A 258 10.95 17.28 21.88
N SER A 259 11.50 18.07 20.94
CA SER A 259 11.15 19.48 20.78
C SER A 259 11.31 19.97 19.35
N ASP A 260 10.71 21.13 19.04
CA ASP A 260 10.82 21.86 17.78
C ASP A 260 12.07 22.79 17.71
N ALA A 261 13.01 22.69 18.62
CA ALA A 261 14.18 23.60 18.68
C ALA A 261 14.98 23.62 17.37
N TRP A 262 15.01 22.54 16.61
CA TRP A 262 15.66 22.45 15.30
C TRP A 262 15.00 23.32 14.21
N ARG A 263 13.74 23.77 14.40
CA ARG A 263 13.02 24.64 13.45
C ARG A 263 13.50 26.08 13.50
N SER A 264 14.13 26.49 14.60
CA SER A 264 14.70 27.80 14.77
C SER A 264 16.14 27.75 14.27
N ALA A 265 16.37 28.17 13.03
CA ALA A 265 17.75 28.49 12.61
C ALA A 265 18.24 29.60 13.52
N GLY A 266 19.22 29.29 14.37
CA GLY A 266 19.86 30.24 15.23
C GLY A 266 20.65 31.31 14.44
#